data_cca812ecb3ffb2792ed50b4c6830a2b5
#
_entry.id   cca812ecb3ffb2792ed50b4c6830a2b5
#
_cell.length_a   1.000
_cell.length_b   1.000
_cell.length_c   1.000
_cell.angle_alpha   90.00
_cell.angle_beta   90.00
_cell.angle_gamma   90.00
#
_symmetry.space_group_name_H-M   'P 1'
#
loop_
_entity.id
_entity.type
_entity.pdbx_description
1 polymer ?
#
loop_
_entity_poly.entity_id
_entity_poly.type
_entity_poly.pdbx_seq_one_letter_code
_entity_poly.pdbx_strand_id
1 'polypeptide(L)'
;MMHAIEKLPRRRENAIPWLLAALFAQPALAFQTELADGTQVVSTTNISYGAQWRADNALKPLIGPAYGGVSGSSANDDGNLNYSRGDLVSSVFKIVSDVELKKGQYGALVRAKAWYDSALENRSVPHGNSVNGYTPGRLSDRGFVNEARFSGVSLLDAYAYGNFRLDQSDLTVRVGKQVLNWGESTFFQGLNQTSPLDIPALRRPGAQIKEALIPVETAYFNWVPQNSPVSVEGFYEWKFRPFVVDGCGTYFSTSDIGVDNSCGASANLGPAITYPDGSIGYMQRGNNIRAKNSGQYGLAMHYNAEAIDTQFGLYAMNLHSGIPIFSAYTSSFVHGPAQLNALKYLFEYPENVRRYGATLATNLPGGWSLGMELSHSPNSPAQINAVDMFYAAVGSGLGPLGASYPFTTPDGTYMRGFNRVRQSQLLVNTLKLLSPMWGATGGTFIAEFAYQRAGIDDPGKAGAVRYGRGFNYGANIAAVCPSTVPGQCSNSGYATPSAYGYRLFGQLNYATDIGVSVKPSIYFAHDLKGWSVDGQLNEKRRTLGVSVRFERAAYWAEASYVGYNRNATYDDGRDRAFYGISVGYTF
;
A
#
# COMPACT_ATOMS: atom_id res chain seq x y z
N MET A 1 -7.53 -14.37 62.98
CA MET A 1 -6.50 -13.31 63.13
C MET A 1 -6.10 -12.88 61.71
N MET A 2 -6.72 -11.79 61.28
CA MET A 2 -6.55 -11.19 59.96
C MET A 2 -5.22 -10.43 59.88
N HIS A 3 -4.47 -10.57 58.84
CA HIS A 3 -3.46 -9.58 58.47
C HIS A 3 -3.74 -9.06 57.05
N ALA A 4 -3.99 -7.77 57.00
CA ALA A 4 -4.21 -6.97 55.81
C ALA A 4 -2.91 -6.88 55.01
N ILE A 5 -2.99 -7.09 53.70
CA ILE A 5 -1.93 -6.75 52.75
C ILE A 5 -2.34 -5.44 52.07
N GLU A 6 -1.64 -4.39 52.40
CA GLU A 6 -1.73 -3.05 51.85
C GLU A 6 -1.44 -3.05 50.34
N LYS A 7 -2.35 -2.45 49.59
CA LYS A 7 -2.15 -2.16 48.15
C LYS A 7 -1.23 -0.97 47.99
N LEU A 8 -0.03 -1.18 47.51
CA LEU A 8 0.84 -0.12 46.97
C LEU A 8 0.31 0.39 45.64
N PRO A 9 0.23 1.71 45.41
CA PRO A 9 -0.22 2.27 44.13
C PRO A 9 0.88 2.13 43.08
N ARG A 10 0.57 1.50 41.95
CA ARG A 10 1.43 1.48 40.76
C ARG A 10 1.44 2.87 40.11
N ARG A 11 2.36 3.72 40.52
CA ARG A 11 2.82 4.86 39.69
C ARG A 11 3.80 4.32 38.64
N ARG A 12 3.32 4.12 37.44
CA ARG A 12 4.12 3.98 36.22
C ARG A 12 3.73 5.08 35.24
N GLU A 13 3.98 6.30 35.61
CA GLU A 13 3.95 7.45 34.71
C GLU A 13 5.25 8.23 34.95
N ASN A 14 6.01 8.49 33.84
CA ASN A 14 7.15 9.40 33.75
C ASN A 14 8.57 8.82 33.54
N ALA A 15 8.74 7.62 32.99
CA ALA A 15 10.10 7.18 32.60
C ALA A 15 10.48 7.56 31.14
N ILE A 16 9.51 7.80 30.25
CA ILE A 16 9.75 8.07 28.82
C ILE A 16 10.37 9.44 28.54
N PRO A 17 9.98 10.55 29.22
CA PRO A 17 10.57 11.86 28.94
C PRO A 17 12.07 11.97 29.28
N TRP A 18 12.55 11.24 30.29
CA TRP A 18 13.95 11.31 30.74
C TRP A 18 14.90 10.48 29.87
N LEU A 19 14.43 9.39 29.26
CA LEU A 19 15.20 8.62 28.29
C LEU A 19 15.43 9.40 26.99
N LEU A 20 14.43 10.18 26.55
CA LEU A 20 14.57 11.07 25.40
C LEU A 20 15.57 12.20 25.65
N ALA A 21 15.58 12.81 26.84
CA ALA A 21 16.50 13.90 27.18
C ALA A 21 17.97 13.44 27.21
N ALA A 22 18.25 12.21 27.58
CA ALA A 22 19.62 11.65 27.61
C ALA A 22 20.19 11.33 26.22
N LEU A 23 19.35 11.15 25.19
CA LEU A 23 19.77 10.89 23.81
C LEU A 23 20.17 12.16 23.03
N PHE A 24 19.87 13.35 23.57
CA PHE A 24 20.08 14.62 22.87
C PHE A 24 21.45 15.29 23.12
N ALA A 25 22.39 14.62 23.77
CA ALA A 25 23.64 15.25 24.24
C ALA A 25 24.88 15.04 23.33
N GLN A 26 24.75 14.36 22.20
CA GLN A 26 25.92 14.11 21.34
C GLN A 26 25.72 14.64 19.91
N PRO A 27 26.77 15.17 19.23
CA PRO A 27 26.65 15.59 17.84
C PRO A 27 26.44 14.36 16.95
N ALA A 28 25.54 14.50 15.97
CA ALA A 28 25.24 13.48 15.02
C ALA A 28 26.39 13.24 14.05
N LEU A 29 26.95 12.06 14.08
CA LEU A 29 27.85 11.56 13.06
C LEU A 29 27.30 10.21 12.59
N ALA A 30 27.05 10.06 11.28
CA ALA A 30 27.01 8.72 10.69
C ALA A 30 28.29 8.02 11.14
N PHE A 31 28.14 6.90 11.82
CA PHE A 31 29.32 6.19 12.33
C PHE A 31 30.04 5.56 11.14
N GLN A 32 31.22 6.08 10.84
CA GLN A 32 32.11 5.50 9.84
C GLN A 32 33.42 5.13 10.52
N THR A 33 33.81 3.87 10.38
CA THR A 33 35.08 3.37 10.89
C THR A 33 35.70 2.41 9.89
N GLU A 34 37.02 2.28 9.96
CA GLU A 34 37.75 1.27 9.23
C GLU A 34 38.37 0.28 10.23
N LEU A 35 38.09 -1.01 10.01
CA LEU A 35 38.64 -2.08 10.83
C LEU A 35 40.08 -2.32 10.45
N ALA A 36 40.84 -2.98 11.32
CA ALA A 36 42.27 -3.28 11.13
C ALA A 36 42.59 -4.05 9.85
N ASP A 37 41.62 -4.74 9.28
CA ASP A 37 41.73 -5.50 8.04
C ASP A 37 41.33 -4.71 6.77
N GLY A 38 41.12 -3.39 6.89
CA GLY A 38 40.71 -2.50 5.80
C GLY A 38 39.21 -2.54 5.47
N THR A 39 38.39 -3.20 6.29
CA THR A 39 36.92 -3.20 6.11
C THR A 39 36.35 -1.87 6.59
N GLN A 40 35.68 -1.16 5.70
CA GLN A 40 34.92 0.05 6.05
C GLN A 40 33.53 -0.34 6.57
N VAL A 41 33.14 0.26 7.69
CA VAL A 41 31.83 0.11 8.31
C VAL A 41 31.15 1.47 8.30
N VAL A 42 30.01 1.56 7.65
CA VAL A 42 29.16 2.77 7.64
C VAL A 42 27.84 2.42 8.28
N SER A 43 27.46 3.16 9.31
CA SER A 43 26.17 3.00 9.97
C SER A 43 25.41 4.31 9.98
N THR A 44 24.14 4.26 9.62
CA THR A 44 23.20 5.39 9.72
C THR A 44 21.95 4.94 10.45
N THR A 45 21.62 5.62 11.54
CA THR A 45 20.43 5.32 12.33
C THR A 45 19.52 6.54 12.39
N ASN A 46 18.24 6.35 12.10
CA ASN A 46 17.19 7.34 12.28
C ASN A 46 16.27 6.90 13.42
N ILE A 47 16.15 7.75 14.43
CA ILE A 47 15.19 7.60 15.53
C ILE A 47 14.13 8.67 15.32
N SER A 48 12.86 8.30 15.39
CA SER A 48 11.75 9.24 15.20
C SER A 48 10.57 8.91 16.09
N TYR A 49 9.83 9.96 16.42
CA TYR A 49 8.53 9.89 17.06
C TYR A 49 7.54 10.74 16.29
N GLY A 50 6.31 10.25 16.12
CA GLY A 50 5.29 11.03 15.46
C GLY A 50 3.89 10.61 15.88
N ALA A 51 2.96 11.54 15.72
CA ALA A 51 1.56 11.35 16.05
C ALA A 51 0.67 11.89 14.92
N GLN A 52 -0.48 11.24 14.71
CA GLN A 52 -1.48 11.62 13.71
C GLN A 52 -2.87 11.62 14.32
N TRP A 53 -3.69 12.55 13.86
CA TRP A 53 -5.08 12.72 14.30
C TRP A 53 -6.02 12.77 13.10
N ARG A 54 -7.21 12.22 13.26
CA ARG A 54 -8.26 12.29 12.27
C ARG A 54 -8.71 13.74 12.07
N ALA A 55 -8.76 14.21 10.82
CA ALA A 55 -9.16 15.59 10.51
C ALA A 55 -10.66 15.72 10.20
N ASP A 56 -11.28 14.70 9.62
CA ASP A 56 -12.67 14.75 9.13
C ASP A 56 -13.61 13.82 9.91
N ASN A 57 -14.90 14.17 9.94
CA ASN A 57 -15.93 13.27 10.41
C ASN A 57 -16.16 12.13 9.41
N ALA A 58 -16.54 10.95 9.91
CA ALA A 58 -16.97 9.82 9.11
C ALA A 58 -18.17 10.19 8.22
N LEU A 59 -18.19 9.64 7.01
CA LEU A 59 -19.29 9.82 6.07
C LEU A 59 -20.31 8.69 6.18
N LYS A 60 -21.60 9.02 6.32
CA LYS A 60 -22.70 8.05 6.37
C LYS A 60 -22.68 7.01 5.24
N PRO A 61 -22.33 7.35 3.97
CA PRO A 61 -22.19 6.36 2.90
C PRO A 61 -21.08 5.33 3.08
N LEU A 62 -20.18 5.51 4.06
CA LEU A 62 -19.09 4.58 4.40
C LEU A 62 -19.34 3.89 5.76
N ILE A 63 -20.55 4.01 6.31
CA ILE A 63 -20.98 3.38 7.56
C ILE A 63 -22.19 2.50 7.25
N GLY A 64 -22.19 1.28 7.81
CA GLY A 64 -23.30 0.34 7.64
C GLY A 64 -24.62 0.81 8.26
N PRO A 65 -25.76 0.29 7.78
CA PRO A 65 -27.08 0.68 8.28
C PRO A 65 -27.29 0.40 9.76
N ALA A 66 -26.65 -0.63 10.31
CA ALA A 66 -26.72 -0.96 11.73
C ALA A 66 -26.21 0.17 12.65
N TYR A 67 -25.39 1.10 12.12
CA TYR A 67 -24.81 2.23 12.86
C TYR A 67 -25.27 3.59 12.32
N GLY A 68 -26.45 3.60 11.69
CA GLY A 68 -27.06 4.84 11.19
C GLY A 68 -26.44 5.38 9.90
N GLY A 69 -25.68 4.57 9.19
CA GLY A 69 -25.15 4.84 7.86
C GLY A 69 -26.07 4.36 6.75
N VAL A 70 -25.59 4.48 5.50
CA VAL A 70 -26.31 4.08 4.29
C VAL A 70 -25.38 3.32 3.32
N SER A 71 -24.31 2.72 3.84
CA SER A 71 -23.43 1.83 3.07
C SER A 71 -24.15 0.55 2.67
N GLY A 72 -23.74 -0.05 1.56
CA GLY A 72 -24.18 -1.39 1.14
C GLY A 72 -23.57 -2.54 1.94
N SER A 73 -22.69 -2.24 2.88
CA SER A 73 -21.97 -3.25 3.69
C SER A 73 -21.72 -2.74 5.10
N SER A 74 -21.80 -3.63 6.07
CA SER A 74 -21.37 -3.40 7.47
C SER A 74 -20.06 -4.15 7.78
N ALA A 75 -19.30 -4.56 6.75
CA ALA A 75 -18.02 -5.24 6.89
C ALA A 75 -16.83 -4.36 6.47
N ASN A 76 -17.00 -3.04 6.49
CA ASN A 76 -16.00 -2.08 5.99
C ASN A 76 -15.94 -0.78 6.83
N ASP A 77 -16.58 -0.73 7.99
CA ASP A 77 -16.84 0.54 8.70
C ASP A 77 -16.17 0.67 10.06
N ASP A 78 -15.55 -0.38 10.61
CA ASP A 78 -14.84 -0.34 11.90
C ASP A 78 -13.80 0.79 11.97
N GLY A 79 -12.99 0.98 10.92
CA GLY A 79 -12.03 2.05 10.83
C GLY A 79 -12.65 3.46 10.83
N ASN A 80 -13.95 3.60 10.49
CA ASN A 80 -14.71 4.83 10.63
C ASN A 80 -15.33 4.98 12.01
N LEU A 81 -15.86 3.90 12.56
CA LEU A 81 -16.61 3.87 13.81
C LEU A 81 -15.69 3.98 15.03
N ASN A 82 -14.45 3.51 14.91
CA ASN A 82 -13.45 3.52 15.97
C ASN A 82 -12.80 4.89 16.22
N TYR A 83 -12.95 5.85 15.31
CA TYR A 83 -12.27 7.15 15.41
C TYR A 83 -13.21 8.28 15.05
N SER A 84 -13.33 9.25 15.96
CA SER A 84 -14.01 10.52 15.72
C SER A 84 -13.03 11.57 15.22
N ARG A 85 -13.55 12.68 14.67
CA ARG A 85 -12.71 13.84 14.33
C ARG A 85 -11.95 14.35 15.56
N GLY A 86 -10.64 14.55 15.39
CA GLY A 86 -9.73 14.97 16.47
C GLY A 86 -9.13 13.81 17.25
N ASP A 87 -9.59 12.57 17.04
CA ASP A 87 -9.00 11.42 17.70
C ASP A 87 -7.59 11.12 17.22
N LEU A 88 -6.73 10.73 18.14
CA LEU A 88 -5.39 10.24 17.86
C LEU A 88 -5.50 8.87 17.17
N VAL A 89 -4.99 8.76 15.95
CA VAL A 89 -5.09 7.52 15.14
C VAL A 89 -3.79 6.71 15.12
N SER A 90 -2.66 7.36 15.39
CA SER A 90 -1.34 6.73 15.48
C SER A 90 -0.43 7.59 16.38
N SER A 91 0.42 6.95 17.18
CA SER A 91 1.45 7.59 17.99
C SER A 91 2.64 6.64 18.08
N VAL A 92 3.57 6.78 17.12
CA VAL A 92 4.59 5.78 16.83
C VAL A 92 5.99 6.28 17.15
N PHE A 93 6.73 5.48 17.90
CA PHE A 93 8.18 5.56 18.03
C PHE A 93 8.82 4.58 17.06
N LYS A 94 9.84 5.04 16.30
CA LYS A 94 10.52 4.21 15.28
C LYS A 94 12.02 4.37 15.38
N ILE A 95 12.70 3.27 15.06
CA ILE A 95 14.15 3.23 14.82
C ILE A 95 14.35 2.53 13.46
N VAL A 96 15.10 3.15 12.57
CA VAL A 96 15.55 2.55 11.30
C VAL A 96 17.05 2.67 11.25
N SER A 97 17.74 1.54 11.14
CA SER A 97 19.20 1.48 11.11
C SER A 97 19.68 0.75 9.87
N ASP A 98 20.65 1.35 9.20
CA ASP A 98 21.35 0.83 8.04
C ASP A 98 22.81 0.60 8.45
N VAL A 99 23.36 -0.59 8.18
CA VAL A 99 24.77 -0.92 8.37
C VAL A 99 25.31 -1.46 7.06
N GLU A 100 26.32 -0.81 6.51
CA GLU A 100 27.04 -1.26 5.32
C GLU A 100 28.48 -1.63 5.70
N LEU A 101 28.90 -2.81 5.25
CA LEU A 101 30.27 -3.30 5.31
C LEU A 101 30.84 -3.30 3.90
N LYS A 102 32.04 -2.73 3.70
CA LYS A 102 32.70 -2.68 2.40
C LYS A 102 34.17 -3.03 2.52
N LYS A 103 34.62 -3.99 1.71
CA LYS A 103 36.03 -4.42 1.62
C LYS A 103 36.41 -4.68 0.17
N GLY A 104 37.19 -3.76 -0.40
CA GLY A 104 37.60 -3.85 -1.80
C GLY A 104 36.36 -3.85 -2.73
N GLN A 105 36.22 -4.92 -3.51
CA GLN A 105 35.10 -5.08 -4.46
C GLN A 105 33.85 -5.73 -3.84
N TYR A 106 33.90 -6.18 -2.59
CA TYR A 106 32.80 -6.84 -1.89
C TYR A 106 32.17 -5.92 -0.86
N GLY A 107 30.90 -6.15 -0.61
CA GLY A 107 30.20 -5.49 0.50
C GLY A 107 28.96 -6.25 0.92
N ALA A 108 28.38 -5.79 2.02
CA ALA A 108 27.11 -6.26 2.53
C ALA A 108 26.34 -5.10 3.14
N LEU A 109 25.02 -5.09 2.96
CA LEU A 109 24.13 -4.11 3.58
C LEU A 109 23.09 -4.85 4.41
N VAL A 110 22.89 -4.36 5.65
CA VAL A 110 21.79 -4.78 6.52
C VAL A 110 21.02 -3.56 6.95
N ARG A 111 19.69 -3.57 6.72
CA ARG A 111 18.75 -2.54 7.16
C ARG A 111 17.66 -3.19 7.99
N ALA A 112 17.39 -2.62 9.15
CA ALA A 112 16.33 -3.08 10.03
C ALA A 112 15.49 -1.89 10.53
N LYS A 113 14.20 -2.15 10.81
CA LYS A 113 13.32 -1.21 11.49
C LYS A 113 12.69 -1.84 12.72
N ALA A 114 12.47 -1.01 13.75
CA ALA A 114 11.67 -1.34 14.91
C ALA A 114 10.65 -0.21 15.13
N TRP A 115 9.44 -0.56 15.59
CA TRP A 115 8.40 0.43 15.86
C TRP A 115 7.51 -0.01 17.03
N TYR A 116 6.92 0.98 17.67
CA TYR A 116 5.91 0.82 18.72
C TYR A 116 4.88 1.94 18.60
N ASP A 117 3.64 1.61 18.25
CA ASP A 117 2.52 2.55 18.17
C ASP A 117 1.71 2.50 19.46
N SER A 118 1.95 3.46 20.34
CA SER A 118 1.32 3.52 21.67
C SER A 118 -0.18 3.81 21.59
N ALA A 119 -0.64 4.51 20.55
CA ALA A 119 -2.06 4.78 20.35
C ALA A 119 -2.83 3.51 19.99
N LEU A 120 -2.31 2.72 19.08
CA LEU A 120 -2.94 1.47 18.66
C LEU A 120 -2.85 0.39 19.74
N GLU A 121 -1.70 0.26 20.42
CA GLU A 121 -1.47 -0.73 21.47
C GLU A 121 -2.36 -0.55 22.71
N ASN A 122 -2.70 0.69 23.05
CA ASN A 122 -3.36 0.98 24.34
C ASN A 122 -4.79 1.50 24.20
N ARG A 123 -5.31 1.68 22.97
CA ARG A 123 -6.61 2.26 22.74
C ARG A 123 -7.73 1.24 22.94
N SER A 124 -8.75 1.61 23.70
CA SER A 124 -10.07 0.98 23.65
C SER A 124 -10.90 1.64 22.55
N VAL A 125 -11.57 0.82 21.76
CA VAL A 125 -12.40 1.24 20.62
C VAL A 125 -13.79 0.62 20.74
N PRO A 126 -14.84 1.22 20.14
CA PRO A 126 -16.19 0.63 20.10
C PRO A 126 -16.21 -0.73 19.38
N HIS A 127 -15.35 -0.94 18.41
CA HIS A 127 -15.27 -2.10 17.54
C HIS A 127 -13.91 -2.79 17.71
N GLY A 128 -13.70 -3.41 18.87
CA GLY A 128 -12.53 -4.26 19.11
C GLY A 128 -12.70 -5.59 18.37
N ASN A 129 -11.63 -6.18 17.90
CA ASN A 129 -11.46 -7.39 17.09
C ASN A 129 -12.32 -8.59 17.47
N SER A 130 -13.61 -8.47 17.58
CA SER A 130 -14.52 -9.60 17.62
C SER A 130 -15.04 -9.87 16.22
N VAL A 131 -15.17 -11.13 15.89
CA VAL A 131 -15.75 -11.62 14.65
C VAL A 131 -17.12 -10.99 14.45
N ASN A 132 -17.24 -10.06 13.50
CA ASN A 132 -18.52 -9.44 13.13
C ASN A 132 -19.34 -8.88 14.30
N GLY A 133 -18.70 -8.58 15.42
CA GLY A 133 -19.33 -8.02 16.59
C GLY A 133 -18.77 -6.65 16.93
N TYR A 134 -19.65 -5.71 17.18
CA TYR A 134 -19.31 -4.41 17.73
C TYR A 134 -19.11 -4.53 19.23
N THR A 135 -18.11 -5.30 19.59
CA THR A 135 -17.76 -5.51 21.00
C THR A 135 -16.72 -4.45 21.39
N PRO A 136 -17.09 -3.49 22.25
CA PRO A 136 -16.14 -2.54 22.78
C PRO A 136 -14.97 -3.25 23.46
N GLY A 137 -13.77 -2.78 23.19
CA GLY A 137 -12.59 -3.40 23.79
C GLY A 137 -11.29 -2.80 23.28
N ARG A 138 -10.20 -3.41 23.71
CA ARG A 138 -8.86 -3.03 23.24
C ARG A 138 -8.69 -3.52 21.80
N LEU A 139 -8.24 -2.63 20.93
CA LEU A 139 -7.86 -3.02 19.58
C LEU A 139 -6.73 -4.05 19.64
N SER A 140 -6.76 -5.06 18.79
CA SER A 140 -5.77 -6.15 18.80
C SER A 140 -5.20 -6.35 17.39
N ASP A 141 -3.90 -6.57 17.32
CA ASP A 141 -3.17 -6.92 16.10
C ASP A 141 -2.92 -8.44 15.99
N ARG A 142 -3.64 -9.23 16.79
CA ARG A 142 -3.53 -10.69 16.77
C ARG A 142 -3.91 -11.24 15.40
N GLY A 143 -2.98 -11.97 14.78
CA GLY A 143 -3.15 -12.53 13.44
C GLY A 143 -2.72 -11.61 12.31
N PHE A 144 -2.34 -10.35 12.58
CA PHE A 144 -1.75 -9.48 11.57
C PHE A 144 -0.36 -9.97 11.17
N VAL A 145 0.01 -9.76 9.91
CA VAL A 145 1.41 -9.89 9.50
C VAL A 145 2.28 -8.91 10.27
N ASN A 146 3.55 -9.26 10.46
CA ASN A 146 4.45 -8.49 11.32
C ASN A 146 4.47 -7.00 11.00
N GLU A 147 4.54 -6.61 9.74
CA GLU A 147 4.62 -5.23 9.26
C GLU A 147 3.35 -4.41 9.54
N ALA A 148 2.19 -5.07 9.62
CA ALA A 148 0.90 -4.44 9.96
C ALA A 148 0.64 -4.35 11.47
N ARG A 149 1.45 -5.01 12.33
CA ARG A 149 1.28 -4.97 13.77
C ARG A 149 1.52 -3.58 14.35
N PHE A 150 0.99 -3.37 15.54
CA PHE A 150 1.13 -2.12 16.27
C PHE A 150 2.53 -1.91 16.81
N SER A 151 3.26 -3.01 17.04
CA SER A 151 4.67 -3.01 17.41
C SER A 151 5.40 -4.17 16.74
N GLY A 152 6.69 -4.00 16.47
CA GLY A 152 7.48 -5.05 15.85
C GLY A 152 8.89 -4.65 15.49
N VAL A 153 9.60 -5.66 15.00
CA VAL A 153 10.94 -5.51 14.38
C VAL A 153 10.87 -6.20 13.02
N SER A 154 11.41 -5.56 11.99
CA SER A 154 11.47 -6.12 10.65
C SER A 154 12.86 -5.90 10.04
N LEU A 155 13.42 -6.98 9.51
CA LEU A 155 14.59 -6.92 8.66
C LEU A 155 14.13 -6.46 7.27
N LEU A 156 14.57 -5.28 6.85
CA LEU A 156 14.34 -4.74 5.52
C LEU A 156 15.36 -5.35 4.56
N ASP A 157 16.39 -4.60 4.18
CA ASP A 157 17.44 -5.14 3.30
C ASP A 157 18.44 -6.01 4.09
N ALA A 158 18.89 -7.10 3.47
CA ALA A 158 20.00 -7.94 3.96
C ALA A 158 20.60 -8.68 2.78
N TYR A 159 21.60 -8.10 2.14
CA TYR A 159 22.25 -8.69 0.98
C TYR A 159 23.75 -8.46 0.98
N ALA A 160 24.46 -9.37 0.33
CA ALA A 160 25.87 -9.20 -0.04
C ALA A 160 25.96 -8.79 -1.51
N TYR A 161 27.02 -8.07 -1.85
CA TYR A 161 27.29 -7.66 -3.23
C TYR A 161 28.78 -7.77 -3.58
N GLY A 162 29.03 -7.90 -4.89
CA GLY A 162 30.37 -7.84 -5.46
C GLY A 162 30.36 -7.02 -6.75
N ASN A 163 31.38 -6.17 -6.93
CA ASN A 163 31.61 -5.36 -8.13
C ASN A 163 32.90 -5.88 -8.81
N PHE A 164 32.73 -6.62 -9.89
CA PHE A 164 33.82 -7.30 -10.57
C PHE A 164 34.20 -6.55 -11.83
N ARG A 165 35.46 -6.25 -12.01
CA ARG A 165 35.99 -5.77 -13.27
C ARG A 165 36.47 -6.98 -14.07
N LEU A 166 35.79 -7.26 -15.17
CA LEU A 166 36.10 -8.33 -16.11
C LEU A 166 36.68 -7.68 -17.36
N ASP A 167 37.86 -8.01 -17.74
CA ASP A 167 38.61 -7.52 -18.92
C ASP A 167 38.05 -6.19 -19.56
N GLN A 168 36.95 -6.27 -20.28
CA GLN A 168 36.27 -5.15 -20.97
C GLN A 168 34.84 -4.92 -20.46
N SER A 169 34.52 -5.28 -19.23
CA SER A 169 33.19 -5.05 -18.66
C SER A 169 33.21 -4.96 -17.14
N ASP A 170 32.23 -4.27 -16.61
CA ASP A 170 31.95 -4.24 -15.18
C ASP A 170 30.71 -5.09 -14.89
N LEU A 171 30.79 -5.95 -13.86
CA LEU A 171 29.70 -6.81 -13.41
C LEU A 171 29.42 -6.55 -11.93
N THR A 172 28.22 -6.11 -11.63
CA THR A 172 27.70 -6.05 -10.24
C THR A 172 26.79 -7.24 -10.01
N VAL A 173 26.99 -7.96 -8.92
CA VAL A 173 26.13 -9.04 -8.46
C VAL A 173 25.66 -8.72 -7.05
N ARG A 174 24.36 -8.88 -6.77
CA ARG A 174 23.78 -8.77 -5.42
C ARG A 174 22.94 -10.01 -5.12
N VAL A 175 23.08 -10.55 -3.91
CA VAL A 175 22.34 -11.75 -3.47
C VAL A 175 21.85 -11.54 -2.06
N GLY A 176 20.55 -11.71 -1.84
CA GLY A 176 19.91 -11.56 -0.55
C GLY A 176 18.60 -10.81 -0.62
N LYS A 177 18.13 -10.37 0.51
CA LYS A 177 16.87 -9.62 0.66
C LYS A 177 17.12 -8.16 0.28
N GLN A 178 16.51 -7.69 -0.81
CA GLN A 178 16.77 -6.36 -1.37
C GLN A 178 15.56 -5.79 -2.10
N VAL A 179 15.52 -4.46 -2.22
CA VAL A 179 14.58 -3.74 -3.08
C VAL A 179 15.22 -3.59 -4.46
N LEU A 180 14.47 -3.91 -5.50
CA LEU A 180 14.78 -3.55 -6.88
C LEU A 180 13.82 -2.46 -7.33
N ASN A 181 14.31 -1.53 -8.15
CA ASN A 181 13.50 -0.47 -8.74
C ASN A 181 13.78 -0.38 -10.24
N TRP A 182 12.79 -0.74 -11.05
CA TRP A 182 12.84 -0.69 -12.50
C TRP A 182 11.86 0.34 -13.04
N GLY A 183 12.15 0.87 -14.22
CA GLY A 183 11.32 1.87 -14.87
C GLY A 183 11.53 3.29 -14.37
N GLU A 184 10.71 4.22 -14.87
CA GLU A 184 10.81 5.66 -14.64
C GLU A 184 9.71 6.21 -13.73
N SER A 185 8.80 5.38 -13.25
CA SER A 185 7.65 5.80 -12.46
C SER A 185 8.04 6.36 -11.09
N THR A 186 7.38 7.43 -10.68
CA THR A 186 7.62 8.13 -9.40
C THR A 186 6.48 7.90 -8.40
N PHE A 187 5.24 8.17 -8.79
CA PHE A 187 4.07 8.09 -7.91
C PHE A 187 3.15 6.92 -8.25
N PHE A 188 3.07 6.56 -9.53
CA PHE A 188 2.28 5.42 -9.97
C PHE A 188 3.11 4.14 -9.94
N GLN A 189 2.45 3.02 -9.79
CA GLN A 189 3.09 1.73 -9.99
C GLN A 189 3.10 1.38 -11.47
N GLY A 190 4.26 1.04 -11.98
CA GLY A 190 4.52 0.66 -13.36
C GLY A 190 5.44 -0.56 -13.42
N LEU A 191 6.59 -0.43 -14.06
CA LEU A 191 7.64 -1.44 -14.08
C LEU A 191 8.32 -1.62 -12.71
N ASN A 192 8.18 -0.66 -11.78
CA ASN A 192 8.71 -0.70 -10.42
C ASN A 192 7.99 -1.67 -9.47
N GLN A 193 7.03 -2.45 -9.95
CA GLN A 193 6.31 -3.47 -9.13
C GLN A 193 7.15 -4.73 -8.83
N THR A 194 8.45 -4.65 -8.89
CA THR A 194 9.38 -5.70 -8.47
C THR A 194 9.43 -5.89 -6.95
N SER A 195 9.02 -4.90 -6.18
CA SER A 195 8.95 -4.97 -4.72
C SER A 195 7.55 -4.64 -4.23
N PRO A 196 6.95 -5.46 -3.35
CA PRO A 196 5.65 -5.19 -2.75
C PRO A 196 5.68 -3.97 -1.83
N LEU A 197 4.51 -3.40 -1.53
CA LEU A 197 4.37 -2.25 -0.63
C LEU A 197 3.93 -2.67 0.78
N ASP A 198 4.53 -2.03 1.77
CA ASP A 198 4.07 -1.95 3.16
C ASP A 198 3.19 -0.69 3.28
N ILE A 199 1.86 -0.83 3.04
CA ILE A 199 0.92 0.28 3.06
C ILE A 199 0.83 0.94 4.45
N PRO A 200 0.75 0.18 5.57
CA PRO A 200 0.83 0.76 6.91
C PRO A 200 2.08 1.62 7.14
N ALA A 201 3.26 1.18 6.66
CA ALA A 201 4.49 1.94 6.83
C ALA A 201 4.45 3.29 6.10
N LEU A 202 3.84 3.35 4.90
CA LEU A 202 3.64 4.60 4.16
C LEU A 202 2.78 5.62 4.90
N ARG A 203 1.86 5.14 5.73
CA ARG A 203 0.86 5.96 6.44
C ARG A 203 1.29 6.35 7.86
N ARG A 204 2.30 5.70 8.42
CA ARG A 204 2.84 6.03 9.74
C ARG A 204 3.49 7.43 9.74
N PRO A 205 3.35 8.21 10.83
CA PRO A 205 4.01 9.51 10.96
C PRO A 205 5.52 9.41 10.73
N GLY A 206 6.10 10.37 10.00
CA GLY A 206 7.52 10.38 9.69
C GLY A 206 7.97 9.20 8.81
N ALA A 207 7.09 8.68 7.94
CA ALA A 207 7.40 7.59 7.02
C ALA A 207 8.54 7.96 6.06
N GLN A 208 9.41 6.99 5.77
CA GLN A 208 10.44 7.09 4.75
C GLN A 208 10.14 6.09 3.63
N ILE A 209 10.46 6.45 2.39
CA ILE A 209 10.20 5.57 1.23
C ILE A 209 10.86 4.20 1.38
N LYS A 210 12.07 4.15 1.97
CA LYS A 210 12.79 2.90 2.23
C LYS A 210 12.10 1.96 3.24
N GLU A 211 11.12 2.45 4.00
CA GLU A 211 10.30 1.65 4.91
C GLU A 211 9.07 1.05 4.22
N ALA A 212 8.67 1.66 3.11
CA ALA A 212 7.45 1.36 2.38
C ALA A 212 7.59 0.23 1.37
N LEU A 213 8.79 0.02 0.84
CA LEU A 213 9.08 -1.05 -0.09
C LEU A 213 9.51 -2.30 0.69
N ILE A 214 8.87 -3.43 0.43
CA ILE A 214 9.21 -4.70 1.07
C ILE A 214 10.31 -5.36 0.25
N PRO A 215 11.53 -5.49 0.80
CA PRO A 215 12.60 -6.18 0.12
C PRO A 215 12.29 -7.66 -0.08
N VAL A 216 12.67 -8.21 -1.24
CA VAL A 216 12.46 -9.61 -1.62
C VAL A 216 13.79 -10.33 -1.73
N GLU A 217 13.82 -11.61 -1.38
CA GLU A 217 14.98 -12.47 -1.51
C GLU A 217 15.30 -12.71 -2.98
N THR A 218 16.37 -12.09 -3.48
CA THR A 218 16.66 -11.91 -4.90
C THR A 218 18.15 -12.12 -5.21
N ALA A 219 18.46 -12.80 -6.29
CA ALA A 219 19.73 -12.71 -7.00
C ALA A 219 19.57 -11.70 -8.13
N TYR A 220 20.45 -10.71 -8.18
CA TYR A 220 20.46 -9.64 -9.16
C TYR A 220 21.85 -9.51 -9.77
N PHE A 221 21.90 -9.19 -11.06
CA PHE A 221 23.13 -8.80 -11.74
C PHE A 221 22.91 -7.58 -12.61
N ASN A 222 23.97 -6.79 -12.79
CA ASN A 222 24.06 -5.73 -13.79
C ASN A 222 25.43 -5.84 -14.48
N TRP A 223 25.39 -6.04 -15.79
CA TRP A 223 26.55 -6.17 -16.65
C TRP A 223 26.65 -4.97 -17.60
N VAL A 224 27.79 -4.27 -17.52
CA VAL A 224 28.08 -3.04 -18.27
C VAL A 224 29.36 -3.24 -19.07
N PRO A 225 29.28 -3.52 -20.40
CA PRO A 225 30.46 -3.63 -21.24
C PRO A 225 31.14 -2.26 -21.38
N GLN A 226 32.46 -2.24 -21.34
CA GLN A 226 33.24 -1.03 -21.62
C GLN A 226 33.13 -0.73 -23.13
N ASN A 227 33.12 0.56 -23.49
CA ASN A 227 32.99 1.03 -24.87
C ASN A 227 31.71 0.56 -25.60
N SER A 228 30.67 0.20 -24.87
CA SER A 228 29.35 -0.12 -25.41
C SER A 228 28.28 0.79 -24.81
N PRO A 229 27.35 1.31 -25.60
CA PRO A 229 26.22 2.06 -25.08
C PRO A 229 25.15 1.14 -24.43
N VAL A 230 25.33 -0.18 -24.47
CA VAL A 230 24.35 -1.15 -23.98
C VAL A 230 24.80 -1.72 -22.64
N SER A 231 23.88 -1.80 -21.67
CA SER A 231 24.01 -2.58 -20.46
C SER A 231 22.84 -3.53 -20.28
N VAL A 232 23.05 -4.60 -19.53
CA VAL A 232 22.04 -5.63 -19.28
C VAL A 232 21.95 -5.90 -17.79
N GLU A 233 20.75 -5.93 -17.25
CA GLU A 233 20.50 -6.35 -15.88
C GLU A 233 19.41 -7.38 -15.79
N GLY A 234 19.44 -8.18 -14.72
CA GLY A 234 18.42 -9.20 -14.51
C GLY A 234 18.31 -9.62 -13.05
N PHE A 235 17.20 -10.25 -12.73
CA PHE A 235 16.96 -10.77 -11.41
C PHE A 235 16.19 -12.09 -11.42
N TYR A 236 16.35 -12.83 -10.32
CA TYR A 236 15.52 -13.96 -9.96
C TYR A 236 15.14 -13.87 -8.48
N GLU A 237 13.85 -13.87 -8.17
CA GLU A 237 13.33 -13.90 -6.81
C GLU A 237 12.96 -15.34 -6.44
N TRP A 238 13.46 -15.81 -5.30
CA TRP A 238 13.19 -17.17 -4.79
C TRP A 238 12.23 -17.20 -3.62
N LYS A 239 11.57 -16.06 -3.31
CA LYS A 239 10.51 -15.99 -2.30
C LYS A 239 9.40 -15.04 -2.71
N PHE A 240 8.16 -15.51 -2.61
CA PHE A 240 6.99 -14.67 -2.82
C PHE A 240 6.70 -13.85 -1.56
N ARG A 241 6.49 -12.54 -1.72
CA ARG A 241 6.05 -11.63 -0.67
C ARG A 241 4.84 -10.83 -1.16
N PRO A 242 3.71 -10.86 -0.40
CA PRO A 242 2.54 -10.07 -0.75
C PRO A 242 2.69 -8.61 -0.29
N PHE A 243 1.81 -7.74 -0.78
CA PHE A 243 1.59 -6.43 -0.18
C PHE A 243 1.08 -6.59 1.24
N VAL A 244 1.49 -5.67 2.11
CA VAL A 244 0.94 -5.54 3.46
C VAL A 244 -0.11 -4.45 3.43
N VAL A 245 -1.31 -4.76 3.90
CA VAL A 245 -2.44 -3.83 3.98
C VAL A 245 -2.72 -3.44 5.43
N ASP A 246 -3.46 -2.35 5.63
CA ASP A 246 -3.84 -1.89 6.96
C ASP A 246 -4.68 -2.95 7.69
N GLY A 247 -4.39 -3.16 8.96
CA GLY A 247 -5.16 -4.06 9.81
C GLY A 247 -6.56 -3.52 10.10
N CYS A 248 -7.53 -4.42 10.20
CA CYS A 248 -8.91 -4.01 10.47
C CYS A 248 -9.07 -3.26 11.79
N GLY A 249 -10.09 -2.42 11.84
CA GLY A 249 -10.36 -1.57 12.98
C GLY A 249 -9.35 -0.43 13.16
N THR A 250 -8.23 -0.40 12.40
CA THR A 250 -7.33 0.76 12.36
C THR A 250 -7.91 1.87 11.47
N TYR A 251 -7.47 3.10 11.69
CA TYR A 251 -8.04 4.27 11.01
C TYR A 251 -8.02 4.18 9.49
N PHE A 252 -6.97 3.67 8.90
CA PHE A 252 -6.81 3.62 7.45
C PHE A 252 -7.41 2.36 6.81
N SER A 253 -7.83 1.37 7.62
CA SER A 253 -8.52 0.21 7.07
C SER A 253 -9.87 0.59 6.47
N THR A 254 -10.13 0.09 5.27
CA THR A 254 -11.41 0.21 4.56
C THR A 254 -12.09 -1.15 4.42
N SER A 255 -11.66 -2.14 5.22
CA SER A 255 -12.22 -3.49 5.25
C SER A 255 -12.09 -4.11 6.64
N ASP A 256 -13.15 -4.75 7.11
CA ASP A 256 -13.19 -5.49 8.37
C ASP A 256 -13.00 -6.99 8.15
N ILE A 257 -12.91 -7.42 6.89
CA ILE A 257 -12.54 -8.76 6.48
C ILE A 257 -11.05 -8.80 6.16
N GLY A 258 -10.23 -9.22 7.10
CA GLY A 258 -8.78 -9.18 6.96
C GLY A 258 -8.21 -10.16 5.94
N VAL A 259 -7.11 -9.74 5.31
CA VAL A 259 -6.33 -10.55 4.37
C VAL A 259 -5.60 -11.69 5.09
N ASP A 260 -5.14 -11.45 6.31
CA ASP A 260 -4.34 -12.38 7.12
C ASP A 260 -5.01 -12.66 8.47
N ASN A 261 -6.03 -13.44 8.54
CA ASN A 261 -6.71 -13.85 9.80
C ASN A 261 -6.96 -12.70 10.82
N SER A 262 -6.82 -11.46 10.38
CA SER A 262 -6.70 -10.32 11.24
C SER A 262 -8.02 -9.84 11.81
N CYS A 263 -9.16 -10.06 11.18
CA CYS A 263 -10.40 -9.41 11.60
C CYS A 263 -11.53 -10.36 11.86
N GLY A 264 -11.21 -11.53 12.29
CA GLY A 264 -12.18 -12.55 12.56
C GLY A 264 -12.38 -13.54 11.42
N ALA A 265 -13.10 -14.62 11.74
CA ALA A 265 -13.24 -15.79 10.89
C ALA A 265 -14.39 -15.66 9.88
N SER A 266 -15.15 -14.58 9.87
CA SER A 266 -16.34 -14.47 9.03
C SER A 266 -16.72 -13.03 8.70
N ALA A 267 -17.31 -12.84 7.52
CA ALA A 267 -17.89 -11.57 7.10
C ALA A 267 -19.40 -11.58 7.38
N ASN A 268 -19.89 -10.50 8.01
CA ASN A 268 -21.32 -10.29 8.16
C ASN A 268 -21.93 -9.93 6.78
N LEU A 269 -22.93 -10.69 6.36
CA LEU A 269 -23.60 -10.50 5.08
C LEU A 269 -24.78 -9.50 5.16
N GLY A 270 -24.94 -8.87 6.33
CA GLY A 270 -25.99 -7.86 6.55
C GLY A 270 -27.41 -8.42 6.51
N PRO A 271 -28.41 -7.53 6.44
CA PRO A 271 -29.83 -7.92 6.46
C PRO A 271 -30.24 -8.75 5.23
N ALA A 272 -29.38 -8.89 4.22
CA ALA A 272 -29.65 -9.72 3.04
C ALA A 272 -29.78 -11.22 3.37
N ILE A 273 -29.24 -11.67 4.52
CA ILE A 273 -29.33 -13.04 4.98
C ILE A 273 -29.73 -13.06 6.45
N THR A 274 -31.01 -12.85 6.70
CA THR A 274 -31.61 -13.14 8.00
C THR A 274 -32.37 -14.45 7.87
N TYR A 275 -32.02 -15.41 8.72
CA TYR A 275 -32.73 -16.68 8.79
C TYR A 275 -34.14 -16.50 9.39
N PRO A 276 -35.07 -17.48 9.21
CA PRO A 276 -36.40 -17.43 9.82
C PRO A 276 -36.40 -17.32 11.35
N ASP A 277 -35.31 -17.74 12.00
CA ASP A 277 -35.10 -17.61 13.44
C ASP A 277 -34.52 -16.24 13.88
N GLY A 278 -34.34 -15.32 12.93
CA GLY A 278 -33.78 -14.00 13.16
C GLY A 278 -32.25 -13.96 13.23
N SER A 279 -31.55 -15.08 13.10
CA SER A 279 -30.09 -15.09 13.05
C SER A 279 -29.56 -14.52 11.72
N ILE A 280 -28.36 -13.94 11.78
CA ILE A 280 -27.70 -13.33 10.61
C ILE A 280 -26.73 -14.34 9.99
N GLY A 281 -26.78 -14.45 8.68
CA GLY A 281 -25.85 -15.29 7.93
C GLY A 281 -24.46 -14.67 7.81
N TYR A 282 -23.44 -15.50 7.93
CA TYR A 282 -22.04 -15.13 7.80
C TYR A 282 -21.35 -15.90 6.68
N MET A 283 -20.53 -15.21 5.91
CA MET A 283 -19.60 -15.82 4.98
C MET A 283 -18.30 -16.13 5.72
N GLN A 284 -17.99 -17.42 5.90
CA GLN A 284 -16.85 -17.85 6.68
C GLN A 284 -15.52 -17.58 5.95
N ARG A 285 -14.45 -17.40 6.73
CA ARG A 285 -13.10 -17.30 6.19
C ARG A 285 -12.58 -18.67 5.76
N GLY A 286 -12.14 -18.78 4.50
CA GLY A 286 -11.35 -19.91 4.01
C GLY A 286 -9.83 -19.63 4.08
N ASN A 287 -9.02 -20.65 3.79
CA ASN A 287 -7.57 -20.51 3.69
C ASN A 287 -7.18 -19.73 2.43
N ASN A 288 -6.22 -18.83 2.56
CA ASN A 288 -5.69 -18.09 1.41
C ASN A 288 -4.96 -19.02 0.44
N ILE A 289 -5.09 -18.74 -0.86
CA ILE A 289 -4.30 -19.37 -1.92
C ILE A 289 -3.09 -18.47 -2.17
N ARG A 290 -1.94 -18.85 -1.62
CA ARG A 290 -0.69 -18.11 -1.81
C ARG A 290 0.00 -18.52 -3.10
N ALA A 291 0.66 -17.56 -3.74
CA ALA A 291 1.53 -17.87 -4.86
C ALA A 291 2.76 -18.68 -4.40
N LYS A 292 3.31 -19.48 -5.29
CA LYS A 292 4.55 -20.22 -5.05
C LYS A 292 5.74 -19.27 -4.92
N ASN A 293 6.81 -19.75 -4.31
CA ASN A 293 8.03 -18.95 -4.11
C ASN A 293 8.90 -18.82 -5.38
N SER A 294 8.76 -19.73 -6.34
CA SER A 294 9.58 -19.77 -7.56
C SER A 294 8.85 -19.18 -8.77
N GLY A 295 9.60 -18.81 -9.82
CA GLY A 295 9.04 -18.38 -11.09
C GLY A 295 8.90 -16.85 -11.22
N GLN A 296 9.56 -16.09 -10.36
CA GLN A 296 9.64 -14.64 -10.46
C GLN A 296 11.02 -14.24 -10.97
N TYR A 297 11.08 -13.57 -12.11
CA TYR A 297 12.33 -13.18 -12.76
C TYR A 297 12.10 -12.03 -13.74
N GLY A 298 13.17 -11.34 -14.09
CA GLY A 298 13.15 -10.29 -15.09
C GLY A 298 14.51 -10.09 -15.75
N LEU A 299 14.46 -9.52 -16.94
CA LEU A 299 15.61 -9.07 -17.72
C LEU A 299 15.32 -7.68 -18.26
N ALA A 300 16.32 -6.80 -18.19
CA ALA A 300 16.27 -5.48 -18.78
C ALA A 300 17.53 -5.20 -19.59
N MET A 301 17.39 -4.40 -20.64
CA MET A 301 18.47 -3.89 -21.48
C MET A 301 18.35 -2.38 -21.54
N HIS A 302 19.45 -1.68 -21.33
CA HIS A 302 19.52 -0.24 -21.44
C HIS A 302 20.46 0.14 -22.59
N TYR A 303 20.06 1.18 -23.33
CA TYR A 303 20.86 1.79 -24.36
C TYR A 303 21.06 3.29 -24.06
N ASN A 304 22.30 3.69 -23.86
CA ASN A 304 22.66 5.08 -23.58
C ASN A 304 23.04 5.80 -24.87
N ALA A 305 22.15 6.65 -25.38
CA ALA A 305 22.36 7.45 -26.57
C ALA A 305 23.00 8.80 -26.20
N GLU A 306 24.32 8.81 -25.98
CA GLU A 306 25.10 9.99 -25.51
C GLU A 306 24.90 11.23 -26.39
N ALA A 307 24.77 11.04 -27.70
CA ALA A 307 24.61 12.16 -28.65
C ALA A 307 23.36 13.01 -28.39
N ILE A 308 22.35 12.46 -27.73
CA ILE A 308 21.08 13.13 -27.41
C ILE A 308 20.76 13.14 -25.92
N ASP A 309 21.75 12.79 -25.08
CA ASP A 309 21.62 12.69 -23.60
C ASP A 309 20.36 11.92 -23.18
N THR A 310 20.15 10.74 -23.78
CA THR A 310 18.93 9.95 -23.59
C THR A 310 19.28 8.49 -23.34
N GLN A 311 18.68 7.91 -22.30
CA GLN A 311 18.71 6.49 -22.03
C GLN A 311 17.38 5.85 -22.43
N PHE A 312 17.45 4.74 -23.15
CA PHE A 312 16.30 3.88 -23.47
C PHE A 312 16.43 2.58 -22.68
N GLY A 313 15.30 2.06 -22.22
CA GLY A 313 15.22 0.77 -21.52
C GLY A 313 14.20 -0.15 -22.17
N LEU A 314 14.50 -1.45 -22.23
CA LEU A 314 13.56 -2.51 -22.59
C LEU A 314 13.51 -3.54 -21.46
N TYR A 315 12.29 -3.98 -21.10
CA TYR A 315 12.07 -4.82 -19.92
C TYR A 315 11.14 -5.99 -20.25
N ALA A 316 11.46 -7.15 -19.68
CA ALA A 316 10.57 -8.30 -19.67
C ALA A 316 10.64 -8.97 -18.30
N MET A 317 9.47 -9.18 -17.66
CA MET A 317 9.42 -9.81 -16.34
C MET A 317 8.21 -10.71 -16.19
N ASN A 318 8.35 -11.70 -15.33
CA ASN A 318 7.28 -12.57 -14.84
C ASN A 318 7.29 -12.51 -13.32
N LEU A 319 6.21 -12.00 -12.73
CA LEU A 319 6.04 -11.84 -11.29
C LEU A 319 4.75 -12.49 -10.84
N HIS A 320 4.61 -12.73 -9.54
CA HIS A 320 3.33 -13.06 -8.94
C HIS A 320 2.68 -11.76 -8.42
N SER A 321 1.34 -11.68 -8.50
CA SER A 321 0.62 -10.53 -7.97
C SER A 321 0.73 -10.49 -6.45
N GLY A 322 1.35 -9.45 -5.89
CA GLY A 322 1.37 -9.21 -4.45
C GLY A 322 0.05 -8.69 -3.90
N ILE A 323 -0.88 -8.24 -4.76
CA ILE A 323 -2.17 -7.71 -4.37
C ILE A 323 -3.12 -8.88 -4.09
N PRO A 324 -3.73 -8.96 -2.88
CA PRO A 324 -4.70 -9.99 -2.54
C PRO A 324 -6.00 -9.78 -3.34
N ILE A 325 -6.52 -10.86 -3.91
CA ILE A 325 -7.77 -10.89 -4.66
C ILE A 325 -8.81 -11.69 -3.89
N PHE A 326 -9.99 -11.10 -3.68
CA PHE A 326 -11.12 -11.76 -3.04
C PHE A 326 -11.69 -12.84 -3.96
N SER A 327 -11.78 -14.08 -3.47
CA SER A 327 -12.40 -15.24 -4.12
C SER A 327 -13.35 -15.94 -3.17
N ALA A 328 -14.20 -16.86 -3.63
CA ALA A 328 -15.25 -17.45 -2.82
C ALA A 328 -15.44 -18.94 -3.10
N TYR A 329 -16.15 -19.61 -2.21
CA TYR A 329 -16.80 -20.91 -2.44
C TYR A 329 -18.31 -20.73 -2.37
N THR A 330 -19.04 -21.41 -3.26
CA THR A 330 -20.49 -21.32 -3.34
C THR A 330 -21.18 -22.03 -2.18
N SER A 331 -22.36 -21.53 -1.81
CA SER A 331 -23.33 -22.26 -1.01
C SER A 331 -24.73 -21.72 -1.28
N SER A 332 -25.65 -22.56 -1.71
CA SER A 332 -26.98 -22.14 -2.09
C SER A 332 -27.91 -22.02 -0.88
N PHE A 333 -28.68 -20.94 -0.82
CA PHE A 333 -29.77 -20.76 0.16
C PHE A 333 -30.86 -21.82 0.05
N VAL A 334 -31.02 -22.45 -1.11
CA VAL A 334 -32.04 -23.47 -1.38
C VAL A 334 -31.89 -24.69 -0.48
N HIS A 335 -30.69 -24.94 0.02
CA HIS A 335 -30.36 -26.12 0.82
C HIS A 335 -30.53 -25.92 2.34
N GLY A 336 -30.90 -24.72 2.78
CA GLY A 336 -31.18 -24.40 4.18
C GLY A 336 -29.99 -23.95 5.03
N PRO A 337 -30.25 -23.50 6.27
CA PRO A 337 -29.23 -22.83 7.12
C PRO A 337 -27.98 -23.67 7.41
N ALA A 338 -28.12 -24.96 7.55
CA ALA A 338 -27.00 -25.86 7.89
C ALA A 338 -25.92 -25.94 6.79
N GLN A 339 -26.25 -25.57 5.56
CA GLN A 339 -25.34 -25.68 4.42
C GLN A 339 -24.62 -24.38 4.07
N LEU A 340 -25.05 -23.25 4.63
CA LEU A 340 -24.31 -21.98 4.53
C LEU A 340 -22.91 -22.03 5.16
N ASN A 341 -22.61 -23.06 5.91
CA ASN A 341 -21.25 -23.37 6.36
C ASN A 341 -20.27 -23.63 5.20
N ALA A 342 -20.76 -23.97 4.00
CA ALA A 342 -19.95 -24.09 2.80
C ALA A 342 -19.59 -22.74 2.17
N LEU A 343 -20.39 -21.70 2.41
CA LEU A 343 -20.14 -20.35 1.90
C LEU A 343 -18.90 -19.77 2.57
N LYS A 344 -17.83 -19.60 1.78
CA LYS A 344 -16.55 -19.11 2.27
C LYS A 344 -15.98 -18.06 1.35
N TYR A 345 -15.24 -17.13 1.93
CA TYR A 345 -14.36 -16.25 1.18
C TYR A 345 -12.89 -16.55 1.52
N LEU A 346 -12.02 -16.20 0.59
CA LEU A 346 -10.58 -16.31 0.74
C LEU A 346 -9.90 -15.21 -0.07
N PHE A 347 -8.62 -15.00 0.21
CA PHE A 347 -7.78 -14.19 -0.66
C PHE A 347 -6.78 -15.07 -1.39
N GLU A 348 -6.62 -14.78 -2.68
CA GLU A 348 -5.66 -15.47 -3.52
C GLU A 348 -4.68 -14.50 -4.20
N TYR A 349 -3.52 -15.02 -4.55
CA TYR A 349 -2.43 -14.27 -5.15
C TYR A 349 -2.13 -14.87 -6.52
N PRO A 350 -2.58 -14.22 -7.63
CA PRO A 350 -2.39 -14.74 -8.97
C PRO A 350 -0.93 -14.86 -9.38
N GLU A 351 -0.54 -16.03 -9.85
CA GLU A 351 0.82 -16.31 -10.31
C GLU A 351 1.05 -15.90 -11.78
N ASN A 352 2.32 -15.75 -12.17
CA ASN A 352 2.78 -15.62 -13.55
C ASN A 352 2.14 -14.45 -14.30
N VAL A 353 2.16 -13.27 -13.71
CA VAL A 353 1.80 -12.03 -14.38
C VAL A 353 3.00 -11.57 -15.21
N ARG A 354 2.90 -11.68 -16.52
CA ARG A 354 3.93 -11.24 -17.45
C ARG A 354 3.80 -9.74 -17.70
N ARG A 355 4.94 -9.05 -17.73
CA ARG A 355 4.98 -7.63 -18.04
C ARG A 355 6.16 -7.32 -18.94
N TYR A 356 5.89 -6.52 -19.96
CA TYR A 356 6.87 -6.00 -20.90
C TYR A 356 6.86 -4.49 -20.82
N GLY A 357 8.01 -3.86 -20.97
CA GLY A 357 8.09 -2.41 -20.89
C GLY A 357 9.16 -1.81 -21.78
N ALA A 358 8.97 -0.53 -22.06
CA ALA A 358 9.97 0.33 -22.67
C ALA A 358 10.02 1.66 -21.92
N THR A 359 11.21 2.19 -21.71
CA THR A 359 11.42 3.47 -21.04
C THR A 359 12.28 4.40 -21.86
N LEU A 360 12.15 5.68 -21.56
CA LEU A 360 13.01 6.76 -22.03
C LEU A 360 13.26 7.68 -20.84
N ALA A 361 14.52 8.01 -20.59
CA ALA A 361 14.93 9.04 -19.63
C ALA A 361 15.89 10.01 -20.31
N THR A 362 15.61 11.32 -20.25
CA THR A 362 16.42 12.34 -20.91
C THR A 362 16.46 13.63 -20.10
N ASN A 363 17.54 14.38 -20.27
CA ASN A 363 17.66 15.71 -19.73
C ASN A 363 17.29 16.74 -20.80
N LEU A 364 16.46 17.71 -20.43
CA LEU A 364 16.00 18.77 -21.29
C LEU A 364 16.66 20.11 -20.90
N PRO A 365 16.77 21.07 -21.84
CA PRO A 365 17.30 22.40 -21.56
C PRO A 365 16.59 23.06 -20.36
N GLY A 366 17.35 23.85 -19.59
CA GLY A 366 16.81 24.56 -18.43
C GLY A 366 16.67 23.72 -17.17
N GLY A 367 17.31 22.55 -17.07
CA GLY A 367 17.36 21.70 -15.86
C GLY A 367 16.07 20.93 -15.61
N TRP A 368 15.38 20.52 -16.67
CA TRP A 368 14.29 19.56 -16.64
C TRP A 368 14.82 18.15 -16.92
N SER A 369 14.32 17.16 -16.19
CA SER A 369 14.44 15.75 -16.56
C SER A 369 13.08 15.22 -16.97
N LEU A 370 13.03 14.44 -18.03
CA LEU A 370 11.81 13.80 -18.54
C LEU A 370 11.99 12.28 -18.50
N GLY A 371 11.06 11.59 -17.87
CA GLY A 371 10.92 10.16 -17.89
C GLY A 371 9.63 9.74 -18.59
N MET A 372 9.70 8.70 -19.41
CA MET A 372 8.54 8.07 -20.01
C MET A 372 8.62 6.56 -19.83
N GLU A 373 7.50 5.94 -19.52
CA GLU A 373 7.38 4.49 -19.37
C GLU A 373 6.13 3.99 -20.07
N LEU A 374 6.30 3.02 -20.94
CA LEU A 374 5.21 2.24 -21.52
C LEU A 374 5.30 0.81 -21.00
N SER A 375 4.27 0.33 -20.34
CA SER A 375 4.20 -1.05 -19.87
C SER A 375 2.96 -1.77 -20.40
N HIS A 376 3.11 -3.08 -20.66
CA HIS A 376 2.05 -3.95 -21.16
C HIS A 376 2.08 -5.30 -20.44
N SER A 377 0.94 -5.71 -19.89
CA SER A 377 0.70 -7.05 -19.36
C SER A 377 -0.38 -7.74 -20.20
N PRO A 378 -0.10 -8.88 -20.85
CA PRO A 378 -1.12 -9.64 -21.59
C PRO A 378 -2.10 -10.37 -20.67
N ASN A 379 -1.81 -10.49 -19.37
CA ASN A 379 -2.52 -11.35 -18.43
C ASN A 379 -2.61 -10.79 -17.01
N SER A 380 -2.77 -9.47 -16.87
CA SER A 380 -2.97 -8.80 -15.58
C SER A 380 -4.24 -9.32 -14.89
N PRO A 381 -4.21 -9.65 -13.59
CA PRO A 381 -5.41 -10.05 -12.87
C PRO A 381 -6.29 -8.84 -12.58
N ALA A 382 -7.57 -8.90 -12.96
CA ALA A 382 -8.58 -7.89 -12.65
C ALA A 382 -9.59 -8.47 -11.67
N GLN A 383 -9.73 -7.89 -10.47
CA GLN A 383 -10.69 -8.30 -9.45
C GLN A 383 -12.11 -8.18 -9.96
N ILE A 384 -12.84 -9.29 -10.07
CA ILE A 384 -14.27 -9.29 -10.35
C ILE A 384 -14.98 -8.60 -9.18
N ASN A 385 -16.04 -7.83 -9.45
CA ASN A 385 -16.75 -7.13 -8.38
C ASN A 385 -17.22 -8.12 -7.30
N ALA A 386 -16.78 -7.87 -6.06
CA ALA A 386 -17.00 -8.82 -4.98
C ALA A 386 -18.48 -8.94 -4.55
N VAL A 387 -19.30 -7.91 -4.79
CA VAL A 387 -20.75 -7.98 -4.53
C VAL A 387 -21.45 -8.83 -5.60
N ASP A 388 -21.04 -8.73 -6.87
CA ASP A 388 -21.54 -9.63 -7.93
C ASP A 388 -21.16 -11.09 -7.65
N MET A 389 -19.94 -11.30 -7.18
CA MET A 389 -19.48 -12.61 -6.74
C MET A 389 -20.29 -13.14 -5.57
N PHE A 390 -20.61 -12.29 -4.60
CA PHE A 390 -21.44 -12.67 -3.47
C PHE A 390 -22.83 -13.16 -3.93
N TYR A 391 -23.54 -12.40 -4.78
CA TYR A 391 -24.82 -12.82 -5.31
C TYR A 391 -24.75 -14.16 -6.09
N ALA A 392 -23.67 -14.37 -6.83
CA ALA A 392 -23.44 -15.62 -7.52
C ALA A 392 -23.09 -16.76 -6.55
N ALA A 393 -22.28 -16.50 -5.51
CA ALA A 393 -21.85 -17.51 -4.53
C ALA A 393 -23.01 -18.09 -3.74
N VAL A 394 -24.07 -17.29 -3.48
CA VAL A 394 -25.31 -17.75 -2.82
C VAL A 394 -26.32 -18.35 -3.79
N GLY A 395 -25.97 -18.53 -5.06
CA GLY A 395 -26.83 -19.13 -6.08
C GLY A 395 -28.09 -18.31 -6.39
N SER A 396 -28.02 -16.97 -6.22
CA SER A 396 -29.20 -16.11 -6.42
C SER A 396 -29.68 -16.04 -7.87
N GLY A 397 -28.86 -16.44 -8.85
CA GLY A 397 -29.11 -16.27 -10.29
C GLY A 397 -29.06 -14.81 -10.75
N LEU A 398 -28.73 -13.87 -9.86
CA LEU A 398 -28.73 -12.43 -10.13
C LEU A 398 -27.37 -11.91 -10.61
N GLY A 399 -27.43 -10.76 -11.29
CA GLY A 399 -26.23 -10.06 -11.77
C GLY A 399 -25.50 -10.76 -12.93
N PRO A 400 -24.37 -10.22 -13.37
CA PRO A 400 -23.66 -10.69 -14.56
C PRO A 400 -23.07 -12.09 -14.42
N LEU A 401 -22.91 -12.61 -13.21
CA LEU A 401 -22.39 -13.95 -12.94
C LEU A 401 -23.50 -14.98 -12.67
N GLY A 402 -24.76 -14.56 -12.56
CA GLY A 402 -25.88 -15.42 -12.18
C GLY A 402 -26.07 -16.63 -13.11
N ALA A 403 -25.88 -16.45 -14.42
CA ALA A 403 -25.96 -17.54 -15.40
C ALA A 403 -24.81 -18.56 -15.27
N SER A 404 -23.63 -18.12 -14.82
CA SER A 404 -22.46 -18.99 -14.63
C SER A 404 -22.50 -19.77 -13.32
N TYR A 405 -23.25 -19.26 -12.34
CA TYR A 405 -23.41 -19.88 -11.01
C TYR A 405 -24.90 -19.90 -10.62
N PRO A 406 -25.73 -20.72 -11.30
CA PRO A 406 -27.14 -20.88 -10.94
C PRO A 406 -27.27 -21.54 -9.57
N PHE A 407 -28.46 -21.45 -8.94
CA PHE A 407 -28.70 -22.06 -7.63
C PHE A 407 -28.58 -23.61 -7.63
N THR A 408 -28.46 -24.24 -8.79
CA THR A 408 -28.12 -25.67 -8.93
C THR A 408 -26.61 -25.94 -8.83
N THR A 409 -25.78 -24.89 -8.74
CA THR A 409 -24.34 -25.05 -8.54
C THR A 409 -24.07 -25.78 -7.23
N PRO A 410 -23.26 -26.85 -7.23
CA PRO A 410 -22.95 -27.59 -6.01
C PRO A 410 -22.30 -26.70 -4.95
N ASP A 411 -22.69 -26.92 -3.69
CA ASP A 411 -22.07 -26.24 -2.55
C ASP A 411 -20.58 -26.55 -2.47
N GLY A 412 -19.77 -25.53 -2.09
CA GLY A 412 -18.33 -25.65 -2.02
C GLY A 412 -17.62 -25.57 -3.38
N THR A 413 -18.32 -25.20 -4.46
CA THR A 413 -17.67 -24.93 -5.76
C THR A 413 -16.80 -23.68 -5.64
N TYR A 414 -15.53 -23.80 -6.04
CA TYR A 414 -14.60 -22.68 -6.02
C TYR A 414 -14.94 -21.66 -7.13
N MET A 415 -15.05 -20.39 -6.70
CA MET A 415 -15.24 -19.23 -7.56
C MET A 415 -14.00 -18.36 -7.56
N ARG A 416 -13.27 -18.37 -8.69
CA ARG A 416 -12.11 -17.51 -8.85
C ARG A 416 -12.53 -16.04 -8.93
N GLY A 417 -11.91 -15.19 -8.10
CA GLY A 417 -12.23 -13.77 -7.96
C GLY A 417 -11.67 -12.85 -9.03
N PHE A 418 -10.98 -13.36 -10.03
CA PHE A 418 -10.37 -12.52 -11.06
C PHE A 418 -10.43 -13.15 -12.45
N ASN A 419 -10.42 -12.28 -13.44
CA ASN A 419 -10.11 -12.63 -14.81
C ASN A 419 -8.73 -12.08 -15.20
N ARG A 420 -8.06 -12.77 -16.13
CA ARG A 420 -6.83 -12.26 -16.72
C ARG A 420 -7.17 -11.41 -17.93
N VAL A 421 -6.75 -10.15 -17.88
CA VAL A 421 -7.03 -9.13 -18.88
C VAL A 421 -5.74 -8.53 -19.43
N ARG A 422 -5.78 -8.03 -20.65
CA ARG A 422 -4.68 -7.20 -21.18
C ARG A 422 -4.74 -5.84 -20.50
N GLN A 423 -3.59 -5.35 -20.03
CA GLN A 423 -3.46 -4.02 -19.44
C GLN A 423 -2.23 -3.32 -20.03
N SER A 424 -2.39 -2.10 -20.48
CA SER A 424 -1.29 -1.22 -20.91
C SER A 424 -1.33 0.06 -20.12
N GLN A 425 -0.16 0.61 -19.82
CA GLN A 425 -0.02 1.87 -19.09
C GLN A 425 1.07 2.71 -19.74
N LEU A 426 0.77 3.99 -19.91
CA LEU A 426 1.73 5.03 -20.26
C LEU A 426 1.89 5.94 -19.04
N LEU A 427 3.13 6.12 -18.60
CA LEU A 427 3.53 7.11 -17.60
C LEU A 427 4.43 8.14 -18.27
N VAL A 428 4.25 9.39 -17.91
CA VAL A 428 5.14 10.49 -18.30
C VAL A 428 5.39 11.31 -17.05
N ASN A 429 6.64 11.40 -16.65
CA ASN A 429 7.03 12.22 -15.51
C ASN A 429 8.07 13.28 -15.91
N THR A 430 8.15 14.30 -15.10
CA THR A 430 9.19 15.31 -15.19
C THR A 430 9.61 15.77 -13.81
N LEU A 431 10.92 16.01 -13.69
CA LEU A 431 11.54 16.59 -12.49
C LEU A 431 12.24 17.87 -12.89
N LYS A 432 12.09 18.91 -12.08
CA LYS A 432 12.77 20.18 -12.20
C LYS A 432 13.44 20.56 -10.89
N LEU A 433 14.73 20.79 -10.91
CA LEU A 433 15.42 21.49 -9.83
C LEU A 433 15.17 22.99 -10.01
N LEU A 434 14.54 23.61 -9.02
CA LEU A 434 14.18 25.02 -9.06
C LEU A 434 15.38 25.87 -8.63
N SER A 435 15.68 26.88 -9.42
CA SER A 435 16.64 27.93 -9.04
C SER A 435 16.12 28.75 -7.85
N PRO A 436 16.96 29.52 -7.16
CA PRO A 436 16.51 30.42 -6.10
C PRO A 436 15.35 31.30 -6.55
N MET A 437 14.26 31.27 -5.76
CA MET A 437 13.05 32.04 -6.04
C MET A 437 12.27 32.32 -4.75
N TRP A 438 11.57 33.45 -4.68
CA TRP A 438 10.72 33.85 -3.53
C TRP A 438 11.44 33.77 -2.16
N GLY A 439 12.77 34.04 -2.14
CA GLY A 439 13.58 33.92 -0.94
C GLY A 439 14.05 32.50 -0.61
N ALA A 440 13.61 31.50 -1.34
CA ALA A 440 14.13 30.14 -1.24
C ALA A 440 15.49 30.02 -1.92
N THR A 441 16.37 29.18 -1.38
CA THR A 441 17.68 28.86 -1.96
C THR A 441 17.60 27.90 -3.14
N GLY A 442 16.45 27.32 -3.37
CA GLY A 442 16.13 26.39 -4.46
C GLY A 442 14.91 25.54 -4.10
N GLY A 443 14.65 24.53 -4.88
CA GLY A 443 13.52 23.63 -4.65
C GLY A 443 13.46 22.48 -5.64
N THR A 444 12.37 21.71 -5.57
CA THR A 444 12.11 20.59 -6.49
C THR A 444 10.66 20.65 -6.92
N PHE A 445 10.42 20.43 -8.18
CA PHE A 445 9.09 20.21 -8.75
C PHE A 445 9.07 18.86 -9.47
N ILE A 446 8.04 18.05 -9.22
CA ILE A 446 7.82 16.77 -9.90
C ILE A 446 6.37 16.73 -10.36
N ALA A 447 6.16 16.30 -11.60
CA ALA A 447 4.84 16.01 -12.15
C ALA A 447 4.85 14.62 -12.80
N GLU A 448 3.79 13.85 -12.63
CA GLU A 448 3.61 12.57 -13.31
C GLU A 448 2.17 12.43 -13.79
N PHE A 449 2.02 12.03 -15.04
CA PHE A 449 0.75 11.69 -15.68
C PHE A 449 0.70 10.20 -15.97
N ALA A 450 -0.45 9.57 -15.71
CA ALA A 450 -0.71 8.17 -16.01
C ALA A 450 -1.95 8.02 -16.89
N TYR A 451 -1.84 7.20 -17.93
CA TYR A 451 -2.95 6.69 -18.72
C TYR A 451 -2.91 5.18 -18.72
N GLN A 452 -4.03 4.56 -18.35
CA GLN A 452 -4.19 3.10 -18.38
C GLN A 452 -5.29 2.67 -19.33
N ARG A 453 -5.09 1.53 -19.99
CA ARG A 453 -6.08 0.85 -20.82
C ARG A 453 -6.14 -0.62 -20.45
N ALA A 454 -7.35 -1.13 -20.19
CA ALA A 454 -7.61 -2.54 -19.91
C ALA A 454 -8.51 -3.15 -21.00
N GLY A 455 -8.25 -4.42 -21.33
CA GLY A 455 -9.06 -5.20 -22.28
C GLY A 455 -10.31 -5.77 -21.61
N ILE A 456 -11.17 -4.90 -21.11
CA ILE A 456 -12.45 -5.22 -20.48
C ILE A 456 -13.59 -4.52 -21.24
N ASP A 457 -14.80 -5.04 -21.11
CA ASP A 457 -16.00 -4.37 -21.59
C ASP A 457 -16.36 -3.17 -20.70
N ASP A 458 -17.09 -2.21 -21.26
CA ASP A 458 -17.71 -1.14 -20.46
C ASP A 458 -18.70 -1.76 -19.46
N PRO A 459 -18.67 -1.35 -18.18
CA PRO A 459 -19.55 -1.92 -17.15
C PRO A 459 -21.04 -1.69 -17.40
N GLY A 460 -21.42 -0.79 -18.31
CA GLY A 460 -22.79 -0.56 -18.74
C GLY A 460 -23.28 -1.50 -19.85
N LYS A 461 -22.38 -2.26 -20.48
CA LYS A 461 -22.73 -3.22 -21.53
C LYS A 461 -23.49 -4.41 -20.94
N ALA A 462 -24.58 -4.81 -21.57
CA ALA A 462 -25.38 -5.96 -21.12
C ALA A 462 -24.52 -7.24 -21.04
N GLY A 463 -24.59 -7.93 -19.89
CA GLY A 463 -23.84 -9.17 -19.64
C GLY A 463 -22.35 -8.99 -19.39
N ALA A 464 -21.83 -7.75 -19.35
CA ALA A 464 -20.43 -7.51 -19.06
C ALA A 464 -20.08 -7.92 -17.62
N VAL A 465 -18.97 -8.64 -17.45
CA VAL A 465 -18.36 -8.85 -16.13
C VAL A 465 -17.85 -7.52 -15.62
N ARG A 466 -18.20 -7.16 -14.40
CA ARG A 466 -17.79 -5.91 -13.76
C ARG A 466 -16.62 -6.14 -12.84
N TYR A 467 -15.69 -5.17 -12.79
CA TYR A 467 -14.45 -5.27 -12.02
C TYR A 467 -14.34 -4.13 -11.02
N GLY A 468 -13.60 -4.36 -9.92
CA GLY A 468 -13.38 -3.36 -8.89
C GLY A 468 -14.66 -2.97 -8.14
N ARG A 469 -14.75 -1.72 -7.69
CA ARG A 469 -15.82 -1.11 -6.87
C ARG A 469 -15.99 -1.78 -5.50
N GLY A 470 -15.85 -1.01 -4.44
CA GLY A 470 -15.90 -1.50 -3.05
C GLY A 470 -17.28 -2.00 -2.62
N PHE A 471 -17.32 -2.81 -1.59
CA PHE A 471 -18.55 -3.36 -0.99
C PHE A 471 -19.54 -2.28 -0.54
N ASN A 472 -19.03 -1.12 -0.10
CA ASN A 472 -19.84 0.00 0.39
C ASN A 472 -20.90 0.47 -0.60
N TYR A 473 -20.71 0.24 -1.89
CA TYR A 473 -21.57 0.77 -2.96
C TYR A 473 -22.53 -0.26 -3.54
N GLY A 474 -22.56 -1.48 -2.97
CA GLY A 474 -23.40 -2.55 -3.47
C GLY A 474 -23.17 -2.90 -4.95
N ALA A 475 -24.08 -3.60 -5.59
CA ALA A 475 -24.05 -3.92 -7.01
C ALA A 475 -25.25 -3.35 -7.75
N ASN A 476 -25.04 -2.87 -8.98
CA ASN A 476 -26.11 -2.44 -9.89
C ASN A 476 -26.81 -3.66 -10.48
N ILE A 477 -27.77 -4.22 -9.76
CA ILE A 477 -28.58 -5.38 -10.14
C ILE A 477 -30.04 -4.94 -10.14
N ALA A 478 -30.78 -5.15 -11.22
CA ALA A 478 -32.15 -4.68 -11.38
C ALA A 478 -33.09 -5.14 -10.25
N ALA A 479 -32.90 -6.37 -9.75
CA ALA A 479 -33.73 -6.91 -8.66
C ALA A 479 -33.54 -6.21 -7.31
N VAL A 480 -32.45 -5.47 -7.11
CA VAL A 480 -32.17 -4.71 -5.88
C VAL A 480 -32.14 -3.19 -6.10
N CYS A 481 -32.52 -2.75 -7.29
CA CYS A 481 -32.67 -1.34 -7.65
C CYS A 481 -34.17 -1.00 -7.86
N PRO A 482 -34.67 0.19 -7.41
CA PRO A 482 -33.92 1.27 -6.74
C PRO A 482 -33.45 0.91 -5.33
N SER A 483 -32.39 1.57 -4.86
CA SER A 483 -31.77 1.34 -3.55
C SER A 483 -31.47 2.65 -2.83
N THR A 484 -31.48 2.62 -1.50
CA THR A 484 -31.07 3.74 -0.65
C THR A 484 -29.54 3.89 -0.55
N VAL A 485 -28.79 2.88 -0.98
CA VAL A 485 -27.32 2.92 -1.00
C VAL A 485 -26.85 3.88 -2.09
N PRO A 486 -26.12 4.95 -1.74
CA PRO A 486 -25.69 5.95 -2.72
C PRO A 486 -24.80 5.36 -3.82
N GLY A 487 -25.24 5.56 -5.07
CA GLY A 487 -24.50 5.08 -6.23
C GLY A 487 -24.68 3.60 -6.58
N GLN A 488 -25.43 2.81 -5.83
CA GLN A 488 -25.62 1.38 -6.09
C GLN A 488 -26.18 1.13 -7.49
N CYS A 489 -27.23 1.81 -7.87
CA CYS A 489 -27.93 1.62 -9.15
C CYS A 489 -27.30 2.39 -10.32
N SER A 490 -25.99 2.53 -10.30
CA SER A 490 -25.17 3.17 -11.34
C SER A 490 -24.10 2.22 -11.84
N ASN A 491 -23.70 2.38 -13.11
CA ASN A 491 -22.54 1.70 -13.67
C ASN A 491 -21.21 2.40 -13.36
N SER A 492 -21.24 3.53 -12.65
CA SER A 492 -20.04 4.24 -12.20
C SER A 492 -19.35 3.50 -11.03
N GLY A 493 -18.07 3.71 -10.87
CA GLY A 493 -17.26 3.08 -9.79
C GLY A 493 -16.70 1.71 -10.14
N TYR A 494 -17.25 1.01 -11.13
CA TYR A 494 -16.61 -0.18 -11.70
C TYR A 494 -15.45 0.21 -12.61
N ALA A 495 -14.47 -0.68 -12.73
CA ALA A 495 -13.35 -0.46 -13.63
C ALA A 495 -13.83 -0.23 -15.08
N THR A 496 -13.22 0.74 -15.73
CA THR A 496 -13.51 1.17 -17.09
C THR A 496 -12.40 0.74 -18.05
N PRO A 497 -12.67 0.60 -19.36
CA PRO A 497 -11.64 0.26 -20.35
C PRO A 497 -10.44 1.21 -20.36
N SER A 498 -10.61 2.46 -19.92
CA SER A 498 -9.53 3.43 -19.78
C SER A 498 -9.70 4.29 -18.54
N ALA A 499 -8.57 4.70 -17.96
CA ALA A 499 -8.52 5.63 -16.84
C ALA A 499 -7.24 6.49 -16.93
N TYR A 500 -7.31 7.75 -16.45
CA TYR A 500 -6.13 8.62 -16.43
C TYR A 500 -6.22 9.68 -15.33
N GLY A 501 -5.04 10.15 -14.92
CA GLY A 501 -4.88 11.15 -13.88
C GLY A 501 -3.45 11.63 -13.77
N TYR A 502 -3.20 12.52 -12.82
CA TYR A 502 -1.87 13.09 -12.61
C TYR A 502 -1.56 13.31 -11.12
N ARG A 503 -0.28 13.45 -10.84
CA ARG A 503 0.30 13.74 -9.53
C ARG A 503 1.28 14.89 -9.68
N LEU A 504 1.25 15.83 -8.73
CA LEU A 504 2.16 16.97 -8.67
C LEU A 504 2.80 17.02 -7.29
N PHE A 505 4.06 17.33 -7.23
CA PHE A 505 4.79 17.61 -5.99
C PHE A 505 5.66 18.84 -6.19
N GLY A 506 5.65 19.73 -5.20
CA GLY A 506 6.52 20.89 -5.14
C GLY A 506 7.07 21.09 -3.73
N GLN A 507 8.37 21.40 -3.66
CA GLN A 507 9.05 21.74 -2.41
C GLN A 507 9.99 22.92 -2.65
N LEU A 508 10.02 23.85 -1.71
CA LEU A 508 11.01 24.93 -1.66
C LEU A 508 11.93 24.73 -0.44
N ASN A 509 13.17 25.20 -0.57
CA ASN A 509 14.17 25.09 0.50
C ASN A 509 14.58 26.51 0.93
N TYR A 510 14.36 26.82 2.19
CA TYR A 510 14.77 28.09 2.81
C TYR A 510 15.87 27.83 3.83
N ALA A 511 16.97 28.58 3.73
CA ALA A 511 18.00 28.62 4.76
C ALA A 511 17.75 29.83 5.66
N THR A 512 17.82 29.63 6.98
CA THR A 512 17.71 30.73 7.96
C THR A 512 19.07 31.07 8.56
N ASP A 513 19.23 32.30 9.08
CA ASP A 513 20.47 32.76 9.71
C ASP A 513 20.86 32.00 10.98
N ILE A 514 19.89 31.29 11.58
CA ILE A 514 20.11 30.41 12.74
C ILE A 514 20.48 28.96 12.36
N GLY A 515 20.76 28.70 11.09
CA GLY A 515 21.17 27.39 10.59
C GLY A 515 20.04 26.34 10.53
N VAL A 516 18.78 26.78 10.51
CA VAL A 516 17.62 25.92 10.28
C VAL A 516 17.25 25.95 8.80
N SER A 517 17.12 24.79 8.17
CA SER A 517 16.51 24.65 6.84
C SER A 517 15.00 24.44 6.99
N VAL A 518 14.20 25.25 6.29
CA VAL A 518 12.73 25.14 6.28
C VAL A 518 12.30 24.69 4.89
N LYS A 519 11.56 23.58 4.82
CA LYS A 519 11.17 22.91 3.57
C LYS A 519 9.65 22.74 3.50
N PRO A 520 8.89 23.79 3.11
CA PRO A 520 7.48 23.63 2.79
C PRO A 520 7.31 22.79 1.54
N SER A 521 6.34 21.89 1.55
CA SER A 521 5.98 21.06 0.38
C SER A 521 4.49 20.96 0.17
N ILE A 522 4.10 20.73 -1.08
CA ILE A 522 2.73 20.48 -1.49
C ILE A 522 2.71 19.26 -2.42
N TYR A 523 1.77 18.37 -2.18
CA TYR A 523 1.43 17.25 -3.05
C TYR A 523 -0.02 17.39 -3.51
N PHE A 524 -0.27 17.18 -4.77
CA PHE A 524 -1.61 17.18 -5.32
C PHE A 524 -1.81 16.02 -6.29
N ALA A 525 -2.85 15.24 -6.06
CA ALA A 525 -3.25 14.13 -6.90
C ALA A 525 -4.66 14.36 -7.46
N HIS A 526 -4.88 14.05 -8.73
CA HIS A 526 -6.19 14.10 -9.35
C HIS A 526 -6.38 12.98 -10.36
N ASP A 527 -7.34 12.11 -10.09
CA ASP A 527 -7.80 11.07 -11.00
C ASP A 527 -8.93 11.67 -11.84
N LEU A 528 -8.62 11.98 -13.10
CA LEU A 528 -9.49 12.80 -13.95
C LEU A 528 -10.70 12.02 -14.46
N LYS A 529 -10.48 10.80 -14.96
CA LYS A 529 -11.52 9.99 -15.57
C LYS A 529 -11.24 8.49 -15.46
N GLY A 530 -12.30 7.73 -15.24
CA GLY A 530 -12.30 6.27 -15.24
C GLY A 530 -11.79 5.66 -13.92
N TRP A 531 -11.99 4.36 -13.81
CA TRP A 531 -11.54 3.51 -12.69
C TRP A 531 -10.64 2.43 -13.25
N SER A 532 -9.39 2.38 -12.79
CA SER A 532 -8.43 1.38 -13.28
C SER A 532 -8.67 0.01 -12.64
N VAL A 533 -8.32 -1.06 -13.37
CA VAL A 533 -8.50 -2.46 -12.89
C VAL A 533 -7.59 -2.80 -11.71
N ASP A 534 -6.52 -2.05 -11.50
CA ASP A 534 -5.55 -2.19 -10.42
C ASP A 534 -5.81 -1.22 -9.24
N GLY A 535 -6.85 -0.38 -9.32
CA GLY A 535 -7.25 0.56 -8.27
C GLY A 535 -6.38 1.82 -8.14
N GLN A 536 -5.37 2.00 -8.97
CA GLN A 536 -4.50 3.18 -8.91
C GLN A 536 -5.22 4.48 -9.27
N LEU A 537 -6.18 4.42 -10.20
CA LEU A 537 -6.98 5.55 -10.66
C LEU A 537 -8.46 5.32 -10.28
N ASN A 538 -9.06 6.34 -9.67
CA ASN A 538 -10.46 6.33 -9.19
C ASN A 538 -11.07 7.70 -9.52
N GLU A 539 -11.94 7.74 -10.52
CA GLU A 539 -12.51 8.98 -11.08
C GLU A 539 -13.00 9.95 -10.00
N LYS A 540 -12.62 11.22 -10.14
CA LYS A 540 -12.90 12.34 -9.22
C LYS A 540 -12.14 12.30 -7.90
N ARG A 541 -11.32 11.28 -7.62
CA ARG A 541 -10.46 11.29 -6.44
C ARG A 541 -9.46 12.44 -6.55
N ARG A 542 -9.37 13.23 -5.49
CA ARG A 542 -8.35 14.26 -5.32
C ARG A 542 -7.74 14.12 -3.94
N THR A 543 -6.44 14.26 -3.87
CA THR A 543 -5.69 14.28 -2.61
C THR A 543 -4.85 15.54 -2.58
N LEU A 544 -4.91 16.26 -1.46
CA LEU A 544 -4.03 17.38 -1.15
C LEU A 544 -3.20 17.03 0.06
N GLY A 545 -1.89 17.02 -0.10
CA GLY A 545 -0.92 16.94 0.99
C GLY A 545 -0.18 18.26 1.13
N VAL A 546 -0.03 18.75 2.34
CA VAL A 546 0.85 19.89 2.63
C VAL A 546 1.72 19.54 3.82
N SER A 547 3.00 19.90 3.78
CA SER A 547 3.87 19.74 4.92
C SER A 547 4.89 20.86 5.03
N VAL A 548 5.39 21.05 6.23
CA VAL A 548 6.56 21.90 6.49
C VAL A 548 7.53 21.12 7.34
N ARG A 549 8.74 20.93 6.81
CA ARG A 549 9.82 20.24 7.49
C ARG A 549 10.93 21.22 7.87
N PHE A 550 11.37 21.13 9.11
CA PHE A 550 12.46 21.90 9.68
C PHE A 550 13.63 20.95 9.92
N GLU A 551 14.82 21.36 9.50
CA GLU A 551 16.03 20.57 9.69
C GLU A 551 17.15 21.43 10.25
N ARG A 552 17.86 20.92 11.26
CA ARG A 552 19.06 21.54 11.82
C ARG A 552 20.05 20.46 12.23
N ALA A 553 21.19 20.41 11.56
CA ALA A 553 22.16 19.33 11.71
C ALA A 553 21.46 17.96 11.54
N ALA A 554 21.46 17.13 12.56
CA ALA A 554 20.87 15.81 12.55
C ALA A 554 19.40 15.75 12.98
N TYR A 555 18.86 16.85 13.50
CA TYR A 555 17.48 16.93 13.98
C TYR A 555 16.54 17.38 12.88
N TRP A 556 15.35 16.83 12.90
CA TRP A 556 14.28 17.29 12.04
C TRP A 556 12.93 17.27 12.76
N ALA A 557 12.04 18.12 12.33
CA ALA A 557 10.64 18.16 12.75
C ALA A 557 9.76 18.42 11.52
N GLU A 558 8.59 17.83 11.48
CA GLU A 558 7.64 17.98 10.37
C GLU A 558 6.22 18.08 10.89
N ALA A 559 5.46 19.02 10.33
CA ALA A 559 4.02 19.11 10.47
C ALA A 559 3.39 18.87 9.10
N SER A 560 2.32 18.09 9.05
CA SER A 560 1.67 17.69 7.79
C SER A 560 0.16 17.64 7.91
N TYR A 561 -0.51 17.81 6.76
CA TYR A 561 -1.94 17.58 6.58
C TYR A 561 -2.16 16.87 5.25
N VAL A 562 -3.06 15.87 5.26
CA VAL A 562 -3.52 15.18 4.05
C VAL A 562 -5.03 15.18 4.05
N GLY A 563 -5.62 15.71 2.97
CA GLY A 563 -7.06 15.78 2.77
C GLY A 563 -7.49 15.14 1.45
N TYR A 564 -8.75 14.70 1.42
CA TYR A 564 -9.34 14.01 0.27
C TYR A 564 -10.63 14.70 -0.21
N ASN A 565 -10.95 14.53 -1.50
CA ASN A 565 -12.23 14.99 -2.05
C ASN A 565 -13.38 14.11 -1.56
N ARG A 566 -14.14 14.60 -0.61
CA ARG A 566 -15.30 13.88 -0.02
C ARG A 566 -16.43 13.58 -1.02
N ASN A 567 -16.45 14.26 -2.19
CA ASN A 567 -17.43 14.06 -3.26
C ASN A 567 -17.02 12.97 -4.29
N ALA A 568 -15.87 12.32 -4.12
CA ALA A 568 -15.47 11.15 -4.91
C ALA A 568 -16.27 9.91 -4.45
N THR A 569 -17.47 9.73 -4.95
CA THR A 569 -18.49 8.79 -4.43
C THR A 569 -17.95 7.37 -4.21
N TYR A 570 -17.10 6.88 -5.12
CA TYR A 570 -16.60 5.49 -5.09
C TYR A 570 -15.17 5.36 -4.55
N ASP A 571 -14.71 6.33 -3.77
CA ASP A 571 -13.46 6.28 -3.03
C ASP A 571 -13.72 5.95 -1.55
N ASP A 572 -13.32 4.77 -1.10
CA ASP A 572 -13.48 4.30 0.28
C ASP A 572 -12.63 5.10 1.28
N GLY A 573 -11.57 5.76 0.80
CA GLY A 573 -10.67 6.58 1.61
C GLY A 573 -11.04 8.05 1.74
N ARG A 574 -12.13 8.50 1.12
CA ARG A 574 -12.48 9.93 0.98
C ARG A 574 -12.78 10.70 2.28
N ASP A 575 -12.90 10.01 3.40
CA ASP A 575 -13.10 10.62 4.74
C ASP A 575 -11.93 10.33 5.70
N ARG A 576 -10.79 9.87 5.17
CA ARG A 576 -9.59 9.53 5.95
C ARG A 576 -8.56 10.67 6.03
N ALA A 577 -9.01 11.93 5.99
CA ALA A 577 -8.13 13.08 6.15
C ALA A 577 -7.50 13.11 7.54
N PHE A 578 -6.23 13.49 7.60
CA PHE A 578 -5.48 13.56 8.85
C PHE A 578 -4.48 14.71 8.86
N TYR A 579 -4.07 15.10 10.05
CA TYR A 579 -2.90 15.93 10.29
C TYR A 579 -1.93 15.20 11.19
N GLY A 580 -0.66 15.51 11.07
CA GLY A 580 0.41 14.82 11.78
C GLY A 580 1.55 15.74 12.16
N ILE A 581 2.23 15.34 13.22
CA ILE A 581 3.50 15.95 13.65
C ILE A 581 4.49 14.82 13.85
N SER A 582 5.72 15.02 13.41
CA SER A 582 6.81 14.08 13.67
C SER A 582 8.11 14.81 13.93
N VAL A 583 8.97 14.21 14.72
CA VAL A 583 10.32 14.67 15.03
C VAL A 583 11.28 13.51 14.91
N GLY A 584 12.52 13.79 14.60
CA GLY A 584 13.53 12.73 14.51
C GLY A 584 14.96 13.25 14.58
N TYR A 585 15.83 12.27 14.71
CA TYR A 585 17.27 12.44 14.83
C TYR A 585 17.96 11.36 13.97
N THR A 586 18.92 11.79 13.16
CA THR A 586 19.66 10.88 12.26
C THR A 586 21.15 10.96 12.59
N PHE A 587 21.81 9.84 12.79
CA PHE A 587 23.24 9.73 13.09
C PHE A 587 23.87 8.51 12.45
#